data_4974400b6f86272d52d9e95ff6937758
#
_entry.id   4974400b6f86272d52d9e95ff6937758
#
_cell.length_a   1.000
_cell.length_b   1.000
_cell.length_c   1.000
_cell.angle_alpha   90.00
_cell.angle_beta   90.00
_cell.angle_gamma   90.00
#
_symmetry.space_group_name_H-M   'P 1'
#
loop_
_entity.id
_entity.type
_entity.pdbx_description
1 polymer ?
#
loop_
_entity_poly.entity_id
_entity_poly.type
_entity_poly.pdbx_seq_one_letter_code
_entity_poly.pdbx_strand_id
1 'polypeptide(L)'
;MNKPEIYEYLKARGVPHEITEHGAVFSMSELGSVPLPYPDRDAKNLFLLDDKKQRYYLITVMGDKRVDIKAFRRLHGTRPLNFAPPEDLMRLFGTLPGSVSPLGALCDKRHEVKVFLDEDFFTGSGIIGVHPNENTATVWLNSSDLKSLLEERGASVEITDITVK
;
A
#
# COMPACT_ATOMS: atom_id res chain seq x y z
N MET A 1 3.51 -8.51 10.75
CA MET A 1 4.14 -9.57 9.93
C MET A 1 5.38 -9.04 9.26
N ASN A 2 6.47 -9.77 9.35
CA ASN A 2 7.69 -9.48 8.60
C ASN A 2 7.63 -10.12 7.21
N LYS A 3 8.66 -9.89 6.40
CA LYS A 3 8.74 -10.40 5.01
C LYS A 3 8.51 -11.90 4.91
N PRO A 4 9.24 -12.78 5.65
CA PRO A 4 8.97 -14.21 5.60
C PRO A 4 7.56 -14.59 6.03
N GLU A 5 7.01 -13.94 7.04
CA GLU A 5 5.66 -14.22 7.52
C GLU A 5 4.60 -13.85 6.48
N ILE A 6 4.81 -12.75 5.74
CA ILE A 6 3.91 -12.36 4.65
C ILE A 6 3.95 -13.40 3.52
N TYR A 7 5.14 -13.88 3.15
CA TYR A 7 5.28 -14.91 2.13
C TYR A 7 4.52 -16.19 2.55
N GLU A 8 4.69 -16.63 3.78
CA GLU A 8 4.00 -17.80 4.29
C GLU A 8 2.48 -17.60 4.33
N TYR A 9 2.04 -16.41 4.70
CA TYR A 9 0.61 -16.08 4.74
C TYR A 9 -0.01 -16.17 3.34
N LEU A 10 0.63 -15.57 2.34
CA LEU A 10 0.14 -15.64 0.96
C LEU A 10 0.08 -17.08 0.45
N LYS A 11 1.10 -17.86 0.77
CA LYS A 11 1.17 -19.27 0.37
C LYS A 11 0.08 -20.09 1.06
N ALA A 12 -0.08 -19.90 2.37
CA ALA A 12 -1.08 -20.62 3.16
C ALA A 12 -2.51 -20.31 2.70
N ARG A 13 -2.75 -19.08 2.24
CA ARG A 13 -4.06 -18.67 1.71
C ARG A 13 -4.27 -19.08 0.25
N GLY A 14 -3.26 -19.64 -0.39
CA GLY A 14 -3.35 -20.06 -1.79
C GLY A 14 -3.48 -18.91 -2.79
N VAL A 15 -2.97 -17.73 -2.44
CA VAL A 15 -3.06 -16.54 -3.30
C VAL A 15 -1.94 -16.61 -4.36
N PRO A 16 -2.28 -16.61 -5.65
CA PRO A 16 -1.26 -16.56 -6.71
C PRO A 16 -0.46 -15.25 -6.61
N HIS A 17 0.85 -15.36 -6.66
CA HIS A 17 1.72 -14.19 -6.59
C HIS A 17 3.10 -14.52 -7.17
N GLU A 18 3.82 -13.44 -7.54
CA GLU A 18 5.21 -13.52 -7.99
C GLU A 18 6.02 -12.60 -7.09
N ILE A 19 7.28 -12.90 -6.90
CA ILE A 19 8.17 -12.13 -6.03
C ILE A 19 9.39 -11.69 -6.86
N THR A 20 9.69 -10.39 -6.84
CA THR A 20 10.93 -9.83 -7.35
C THR A 20 11.78 -9.42 -6.16
N GLU A 21 12.89 -10.11 -5.93
CA GLU A 21 13.87 -9.71 -4.92
C GLU A 21 14.78 -8.64 -5.52
N HIS A 22 15.11 -7.62 -4.75
CA HIS A 22 16.00 -6.53 -5.19
C HIS A 22 16.71 -5.92 -4.00
N GLY A 23 17.65 -4.99 -4.24
CA GLY A 23 18.27 -4.22 -3.18
C GLY A 23 17.27 -3.26 -2.54
N ALA A 24 17.60 -2.73 -1.38
CA ALA A 24 16.76 -1.75 -0.70
C ALA A 24 16.56 -0.51 -1.58
N VAL A 25 15.29 -0.11 -1.77
CA VAL A 25 14.91 1.09 -2.52
C VAL A 25 14.03 1.97 -1.65
N PHE A 26 14.24 3.28 -1.69
CA PHE A 26 13.55 4.24 -0.83
C PHE A 26 12.69 5.22 -1.61
N SER A 27 12.70 5.14 -2.95
CA SER A 27 11.92 6.01 -3.82
C SER A 27 11.51 5.29 -5.11
N MET A 28 10.48 5.81 -5.78
CA MET A 28 10.07 5.30 -7.10
C MET A 28 11.19 5.43 -8.12
N SER A 29 12.01 6.48 -8.00
CA SER A 29 13.17 6.71 -8.88
C SER A 29 14.19 5.59 -8.75
N GLU A 30 14.47 5.13 -7.53
CA GLU A 30 15.37 3.99 -7.27
C GLU A 30 14.75 2.68 -7.78
N LEU A 31 13.46 2.49 -7.54
CA LEU A 31 12.75 1.29 -8.00
C LEU A 31 12.77 1.21 -9.53
N GLY A 32 12.73 2.35 -10.22
CA GLY A 32 12.79 2.40 -11.69
C GLY A 32 14.06 1.82 -12.29
N SER A 33 15.13 1.66 -11.51
CA SER A 33 16.36 1.03 -11.97
C SER A 33 16.34 -0.50 -11.84
N VAL A 34 15.32 -1.06 -11.19
CA VAL A 34 15.16 -2.50 -10.99
C VAL A 34 14.34 -3.09 -12.14
N PRO A 35 14.78 -4.20 -12.78
CA PRO A 35 13.94 -4.87 -13.79
C PRO A 35 12.68 -5.42 -13.13
N LEU A 36 11.52 -4.95 -13.58
CA LEU A 36 10.23 -5.36 -13.02
C LEU A 36 9.41 -6.12 -14.06
N PRO A 37 8.71 -7.22 -13.68
CA PRO A 37 7.91 -8.02 -14.61
C PRO A 37 6.64 -7.30 -15.08
N TYR A 38 6.15 -6.34 -14.32
CA TYR A 38 4.92 -5.59 -14.65
C TYR A 38 5.19 -4.09 -14.58
N PRO A 39 5.76 -3.49 -15.64
CA PRO A 39 6.07 -2.06 -15.66
C PRO A 39 4.85 -1.21 -15.30
N ASP A 40 5.06 -0.18 -14.52
CA ASP A 40 4.06 0.79 -14.07
C ASP A 40 2.96 0.21 -13.15
N ARG A 41 3.08 -1.04 -12.74
CA ARG A 41 2.12 -1.66 -11.80
C ARG A 41 2.61 -1.65 -10.35
N ASP A 42 3.81 -1.16 -10.12
CA ASP A 42 4.36 -0.95 -8.78
C ASP A 42 3.63 0.19 -8.07
N ALA A 43 3.37 0.02 -6.79
CA ALA A 43 2.56 0.93 -6.00
C ALA A 43 3.40 1.97 -5.29
N LYS A 44 2.87 3.19 -5.23
CA LYS A 44 3.35 4.27 -4.36
C LYS A 44 2.34 4.46 -3.24
N ASN A 45 2.82 4.66 -2.03
CA ASN A 45 1.98 4.70 -0.85
C ASN A 45 2.15 5.99 -0.07
N LEU A 46 1.04 6.60 0.33
CA LEU A 46 1.01 7.76 1.21
C LEU A 46 0.33 7.36 2.51
N PHE A 47 1.03 7.46 3.62
CA PHE A 47 0.50 7.13 4.94
C PHE A 47 0.22 8.42 5.70
N LEU A 48 -1.07 8.71 5.88
CA LEU A 48 -1.55 10.02 6.33
C LEU A 48 -2.32 9.93 7.63
N LEU A 49 -2.30 11.02 8.38
CA LEU A 49 -2.99 11.16 9.65
C LEU A 49 -3.77 12.48 9.65
N ASP A 50 -5.00 12.47 10.18
CA ASP A 50 -5.79 13.69 10.27
C ASP A 50 -5.26 14.65 11.35
N ASP A 51 -5.73 15.90 11.32
CA ASP A 51 -5.28 16.95 12.24
C ASP A 51 -5.70 16.69 13.69
N LYS A 52 -6.68 15.83 13.93
CA LYS A 52 -7.11 15.40 15.27
C LYS A 52 -6.29 14.20 15.77
N LYS A 53 -5.39 13.67 14.94
CA LYS A 53 -4.57 12.48 15.26
C LYS A 53 -5.41 11.27 15.65
N GLN A 54 -6.56 11.11 14.99
CA GLN A 54 -7.53 10.05 15.30
C GLN A 54 -7.72 9.04 14.18
N ARG A 55 -7.51 9.45 12.91
CA ARG A 55 -7.78 8.61 11.75
C ARG A 55 -6.59 8.55 10.81
N TYR A 56 -6.20 7.33 10.48
CA TYR A 56 -5.12 7.05 9.55
C TYR A 56 -5.67 6.63 8.20
N TYR A 57 -4.97 7.04 7.15
CA TYR A 57 -5.33 6.73 5.77
C TYR A 57 -4.08 6.25 5.03
N LEU A 58 -4.20 5.11 4.36
CA LEU A 58 -3.19 4.67 3.42
C LEU A 58 -3.75 4.85 2.02
N ILE A 59 -3.11 5.70 1.22
CA ILE A 59 -3.50 5.92 -0.18
C ILE A 59 -2.44 5.24 -1.04
N THR A 60 -2.87 4.22 -1.79
CA THR A 60 -1.99 3.41 -2.64
C THR A 60 -2.34 3.70 -4.10
N VAL A 61 -1.38 4.26 -4.84
CA VAL A 61 -1.58 4.69 -6.22
C VAL A 61 -0.62 3.98 -7.16
N MET A 62 -1.03 3.89 -8.43
CA MET A 62 -0.24 3.25 -9.47
C MET A 62 0.92 4.13 -9.90
N GLY A 63 2.10 3.53 -10.03
CA GLY A 63 3.29 4.18 -10.55
C GLY A 63 3.77 5.34 -9.68
N ASP A 64 4.11 6.44 -10.33
CA ASP A 64 4.64 7.63 -9.67
C ASP A 64 3.64 8.78 -9.62
N LYS A 65 2.35 8.49 -9.64
CA LYS A 65 1.29 9.51 -9.58
C LYS A 65 1.51 10.47 -8.42
N ARG A 66 1.31 11.76 -8.68
CA ARG A 66 1.37 12.80 -7.64
C ARG A 66 -0.05 13.08 -7.17
N VAL A 67 -0.37 12.58 -5.99
CA VAL A 67 -1.72 12.66 -5.42
C VAL A 67 -2.07 14.10 -5.05
N ASP A 68 -3.25 14.55 -5.50
CA ASP A 68 -3.82 15.81 -5.03
C ASP A 68 -4.56 15.54 -3.72
N ILE A 69 -3.87 15.76 -2.59
CA ILE A 69 -4.43 15.48 -1.26
C ILE A 69 -5.66 16.35 -0.98
N LYS A 70 -5.68 17.59 -1.46
CA LYS A 70 -6.83 18.48 -1.25
C LYS A 70 -8.07 17.95 -1.98
N ALA A 71 -7.90 17.46 -3.20
CA ALA A 71 -9.00 16.84 -3.94
C ALA A 71 -9.46 15.56 -3.27
N PHE A 72 -8.54 14.75 -2.78
CA PHE A 72 -8.86 13.54 -2.02
C PHE A 72 -9.70 13.86 -0.78
N ARG A 73 -9.30 14.88 -0.04
CA ARG A 73 -10.05 15.32 1.14
C ARG A 73 -11.48 15.74 0.79
N ARG A 74 -11.64 16.50 -0.28
CA ARG A 74 -12.98 16.94 -0.73
C ARG A 74 -13.86 15.75 -1.13
N LEU A 75 -13.29 14.82 -1.88
CA LEU A 75 -14.02 13.64 -2.36
C LEU A 75 -14.46 12.74 -1.20
N HIS A 76 -13.60 12.53 -0.21
CA HIS A 76 -13.86 11.59 0.87
C HIS A 76 -14.32 12.25 2.18
N GLY A 77 -14.43 13.56 2.21
CA GLY A 77 -14.92 14.30 3.38
C GLY A 77 -14.00 14.18 4.60
N THR A 78 -12.68 14.11 4.40
CA THR A 78 -11.75 14.00 5.51
C THR A 78 -11.40 15.37 6.09
N ARG A 79 -10.88 15.35 7.31
CA ARG A 79 -10.23 16.51 7.92
C ARG A 79 -8.87 16.75 7.23
N PRO A 80 -8.20 17.91 7.51
CA PRO A 80 -6.86 18.13 6.99
C PRO A 80 -5.92 16.97 7.29
N LEU A 81 -5.13 16.57 6.29
CA LEU A 81 -4.25 15.41 6.35
C LEU A 81 -2.78 15.82 6.22
N ASN A 82 -1.92 15.19 7.02
CA ASN A 82 -0.48 15.29 6.92
C ASN A 82 0.12 13.89 6.98
N PHE A 83 1.39 13.75 6.57
CA PHE A 83 2.07 12.48 6.70
C PHE A 83 2.14 12.07 8.17
N ALA A 84 1.82 10.82 8.45
CA ALA A 84 1.90 10.28 9.80
C ALA A 84 3.36 10.15 10.24
N PRO A 85 3.64 10.34 11.55
CA PRO A 85 5.00 10.17 12.06
C PRO A 85 5.51 8.74 11.87
N PRO A 86 6.84 8.55 11.67
CA PRO A 86 7.42 7.20 11.54
C PRO A 86 7.10 6.27 12.72
N GLU A 87 6.98 6.82 13.93
CA GLU A 87 6.63 6.05 15.12
C GLU A 87 5.25 5.39 14.99
N ASP A 88 4.30 6.12 14.41
CA ASP A 88 2.94 5.62 14.21
C ASP A 88 2.92 4.49 13.19
N LEU A 89 3.69 4.64 12.11
CA LEU A 89 3.82 3.61 11.10
C LEU A 89 4.42 2.33 11.69
N MET A 90 5.46 2.46 12.51
CA MET A 90 6.08 1.32 13.19
C MET A 90 5.08 0.65 14.14
N ARG A 91 4.31 1.43 14.89
CA ARG A 91 3.30 0.91 15.82
C ARG A 91 2.20 0.14 15.07
N LEU A 92 1.71 0.69 13.96
CA LEU A 92 0.55 0.15 13.26
C LEU A 92 0.90 -0.98 12.29
N PHE A 93 1.96 -0.79 11.50
CA PHE A 93 2.34 -1.72 10.43
C PHE A 93 3.62 -2.49 10.71
N GLY A 94 4.41 -2.05 11.69
CA GLY A 94 5.69 -2.70 12.00
C GLY A 94 6.75 -2.45 10.95
N THR A 95 6.68 -1.32 10.22
CA THR A 95 7.59 -1.02 9.13
C THR A 95 8.07 0.43 9.15
N LEU A 96 9.10 0.71 8.34
CA LEU A 96 9.69 2.04 8.17
C LEU A 96 9.07 2.76 6.96
N PRO A 97 9.14 4.10 6.88
CA PRO A 97 8.52 4.87 5.80
C PRO A 97 8.84 4.39 4.38
N GLY A 98 10.07 3.99 4.10
CA GLY A 98 10.47 3.50 2.77
C GLY A 98 9.92 2.12 2.40
N SER A 99 9.26 1.45 3.34
CA SER A 99 8.73 0.09 3.16
C SER A 99 7.21 0.02 3.28
N VAL A 100 6.53 1.17 3.30
CA VAL A 100 5.07 1.25 3.44
C VAL A 100 4.38 0.47 2.33
N SER A 101 3.36 -0.30 2.71
CA SER A 101 2.65 -1.18 1.78
C SER A 101 1.25 -1.48 2.31
N PRO A 102 0.27 -1.72 1.43
CA PRO A 102 -1.04 -2.19 1.86
C PRO A 102 -0.96 -3.51 2.63
N LEU A 103 0.04 -4.35 2.37
CA LEU A 103 0.25 -5.59 3.13
C LEU A 103 0.52 -5.31 4.61
N GLY A 104 0.99 -4.12 4.95
CA GLY A 104 1.13 -3.69 6.34
C GLY A 104 -0.19 -3.67 7.09
N ALA A 105 -1.32 -3.49 6.41
CA ALA A 105 -2.63 -3.52 7.04
C ALA A 105 -2.96 -4.89 7.66
N LEU A 106 -2.27 -5.95 7.26
CA LEU A 106 -2.37 -7.26 7.90
C LEU A 106 -1.88 -7.23 9.35
N CYS A 107 -1.06 -6.23 9.71
CA CYS A 107 -0.52 -6.04 11.04
C CYS A 107 -1.37 -5.10 11.91
N ASP A 108 -2.31 -4.39 11.31
CA ASP A 108 -3.15 -3.39 11.98
C ASP A 108 -4.30 -4.08 12.71
N LYS A 109 -4.03 -4.56 13.92
CA LYS A 109 -4.96 -5.40 14.69
C LYS A 109 -6.24 -4.67 15.09
N ARG A 110 -6.19 -3.35 15.24
CA ARG A 110 -7.35 -2.55 15.66
C ARG A 110 -8.08 -1.90 14.51
N HIS A 111 -7.61 -2.13 13.27
CA HIS A 111 -8.20 -1.56 12.06
C HIS A 111 -8.27 -0.03 12.12
N GLU A 112 -7.18 0.58 12.57
CA GLU A 112 -7.07 2.04 12.71
C GLU A 112 -6.83 2.73 11.37
N VAL A 113 -6.36 1.99 10.37
CA VAL A 113 -5.98 2.54 9.07
C VAL A 113 -7.02 2.17 8.01
N LYS A 114 -7.58 3.17 7.36
CA LYS A 114 -8.43 2.96 6.19
C LYS A 114 -7.54 2.96 4.94
N VAL A 115 -7.69 1.92 4.11
CA VAL A 115 -6.90 1.72 2.89
C VAL A 115 -7.71 2.16 1.68
N PHE A 116 -7.10 2.99 0.83
CA PHE A 116 -7.65 3.39 -0.46
C PHE A 116 -6.75 2.85 -1.56
N LEU A 117 -7.32 2.08 -2.48
CA LEU A 117 -6.61 1.55 -3.62
C LEU A 117 -7.04 2.28 -4.89
N ASP A 118 -6.06 2.71 -5.67
CA ASP A 118 -6.28 3.36 -6.96
C ASP A 118 -7.03 2.40 -7.89
N GLU A 119 -8.14 2.87 -8.45
CA GLU A 119 -8.97 2.05 -9.34
C GLU A 119 -8.21 1.57 -10.57
N ASP A 120 -7.15 2.26 -10.98
CA ASP A 120 -6.35 1.88 -12.13
C ASP A 120 -5.67 0.51 -11.95
N PHE A 121 -5.44 0.08 -10.71
CA PHE A 121 -4.92 -1.27 -10.45
C PHE A 121 -5.90 -2.38 -10.82
N PHE A 122 -7.17 -2.06 -10.97
CA PHE A 122 -8.23 -3.04 -11.24
C PHE A 122 -8.56 -3.14 -12.74
N THR A 123 -7.79 -2.46 -13.58
CA THR A 123 -7.90 -2.51 -15.04
C THR A 123 -6.67 -3.15 -15.65
N GLY A 124 -6.70 -3.40 -16.95
CA GLY A 124 -5.58 -4.03 -17.66
C GLY A 124 -5.26 -5.41 -17.08
N SER A 125 -4.01 -5.64 -16.68
CA SER A 125 -3.60 -6.92 -16.08
C SER A 125 -4.25 -7.17 -14.72
N GLY A 126 -4.72 -6.12 -14.05
CA GLY A 126 -5.25 -6.21 -12.69
C GLY A 126 -4.18 -6.48 -11.63
N ILE A 127 -2.91 -6.39 -11.98
CA ILE A 127 -1.80 -6.67 -11.08
C ILE A 127 -1.37 -5.41 -10.32
N ILE A 128 -1.01 -5.60 -9.05
CA ILE A 128 -0.40 -4.58 -8.21
C ILE A 128 0.91 -5.12 -7.63
N GLY A 129 1.94 -4.28 -7.60
CA GLY A 129 3.22 -4.60 -6.98
C GLY A 129 3.37 -3.87 -5.66
N VAL A 130 3.56 -4.60 -4.58
CA VAL A 130 3.63 -4.04 -3.22
C VAL A 130 4.80 -4.64 -2.44
N HIS A 131 5.33 -3.89 -1.48
CA HIS A 131 6.39 -4.38 -0.61
C HIS A 131 5.84 -5.35 0.45
N PRO A 132 6.56 -6.42 0.76
CA PRO A 132 6.19 -7.31 1.87
C PRO A 132 6.75 -6.78 3.21
N ASN A 133 6.41 -5.53 3.55
CA ASN A 133 6.88 -4.79 4.73
C ASN A 133 8.39 -4.54 4.80
N GLU A 134 9.11 -4.81 3.71
CA GLU A 134 10.51 -4.46 3.53
C GLU A 134 10.71 -3.96 2.10
N ASN A 135 11.63 -3.03 1.91
CA ASN A 135 11.91 -2.46 0.60
C ASN A 135 12.96 -3.27 -0.20
N THR A 136 13.13 -4.55 0.13
CA THR A 136 14.07 -5.46 -0.53
C THR A 136 13.39 -6.45 -1.46
N ALA A 137 12.07 -6.31 -1.66
CA ALA A 137 11.31 -7.14 -2.56
C ALA A 137 10.04 -6.43 -3.00
N THR A 138 9.45 -6.91 -4.09
CA THR A 138 8.12 -6.53 -4.54
C THR A 138 7.32 -7.81 -4.77
N VAL A 139 6.13 -7.87 -4.20
CA VAL A 139 5.17 -8.94 -4.40
C VAL A 139 4.15 -8.47 -5.43
N TRP A 140 3.97 -9.26 -6.48
CA TRP A 140 3.02 -8.99 -7.56
C TRP A 140 1.85 -9.94 -7.42
N LEU A 141 0.65 -9.40 -7.28
CA LEU A 141 -0.55 -10.20 -7.13
C LEU A 141 -1.73 -9.47 -7.76
N ASN A 142 -2.84 -10.18 -7.91
CA ASN A 142 -4.07 -9.58 -8.40
C ASN A 142 -4.61 -8.59 -7.38
N SER A 143 -5.00 -7.41 -7.85
CA SER A 143 -5.48 -6.33 -6.98
C SER A 143 -6.74 -6.71 -6.20
N SER A 144 -7.64 -7.49 -6.81
CA SER A 144 -8.84 -7.98 -6.14
C SER A 144 -8.49 -8.99 -5.04
N ASP A 145 -7.47 -9.82 -5.26
CA ASP A 145 -6.99 -10.75 -4.24
C ASP A 145 -6.39 -10.00 -3.06
N LEU A 146 -5.61 -8.94 -3.32
CA LEU A 146 -5.08 -8.10 -2.26
C LEU A 146 -6.20 -7.49 -1.42
N LYS A 147 -7.20 -6.91 -2.07
CA LYS A 147 -8.35 -6.33 -1.38
C LYS A 147 -9.03 -7.36 -0.49
N SER A 148 -9.29 -8.56 -1.03
CA SER A 148 -9.94 -9.64 -0.29
C SER A 148 -9.12 -10.08 0.92
N LEU A 149 -7.80 -10.21 0.78
CA LEU A 149 -6.91 -10.56 1.89
C LEU A 149 -7.01 -9.55 3.03
N LEU A 150 -7.00 -8.26 2.70
CA LEU A 150 -7.07 -7.20 3.71
C LEU A 150 -8.43 -7.18 4.39
N GLU A 151 -9.50 -7.29 3.63
CA GLU A 151 -10.87 -7.30 4.16
C GLU A 151 -11.15 -8.52 5.03
N GLU A 152 -10.60 -9.66 4.69
CA GLU A 152 -10.71 -10.88 5.49
C GLU A 152 -10.14 -10.69 6.90
N ARG A 153 -9.11 -9.86 7.03
CA ARG A 153 -8.50 -9.52 8.31
C ARG A 153 -9.22 -8.37 9.01
N GLY A 154 -10.28 -7.84 8.43
CA GLY A 154 -11.10 -6.79 9.01
C GLY A 154 -10.73 -5.37 8.56
N ALA A 155 -9.78 -5.20 7.65
CA ALA A 155 -9.40 -3.87 7.17
C ALA A 155 -10.53 -3.25 6.35
N SER A 156 -10.67 -1.93 6.43
CA SER A 156 -11.55 -1.15 5.57
C SER A 156 -10.76 -0.79 4.30
N VAL A 157 -11.23 -1.27 3.15
CA VAL A 157 -10.57 -1.04 1.87
C VAL A 157 -11.58 -0.45 0.89
N GLU A 158 -11.23 0.68 0.28
CA GLU A 158 -12.06 1.33 -0.73
C GLU A 158 -11.27 1.49 -2.03
N ILE A 159 -11.89 1.12 -3.15
CA ILE A 159 -11.35 1.38 -4.48
C ILE A 159 -11.85 2.75 -4.88
N THR A 160 -10.97 3.63 -5.34
CA THR A 160 -11.35 4.99 -5.68
C THR A 160 -10.51 5.56 -6.82
N ASP A 161 -11.07 6.53 -7.53
CA ASP A 161 -10.30 7.35 -8.45
C ASP A 161 -9.39 8.27 -7.63
N ILE A 162 -8.11 8.27 -7.95
CA ILE A 162 -7.14 9.11 -7.26
C ILE A 162 -6.82 10.31 -8.15
N THR A 163 -7.30 11.48 -7.73
CA THR A 163 -7.02 12.73 -8.45
C THR A 163 -5.54 13.07 -8.33
N VAL A 164 -4.90 13.37 -9.45
CA VAL A 164 -3.49 13.75 -9.51
C VAL A 164 -3.35 15.25 -9.75
N LYS A 165 -2.22 15.79 -9.31
CA LYS A 165 -1.87 17.19 -9.55
C LYS A 165 -1.48 17.42 -11.01
#